data_c04cf5cba93d74f5f90cb949f69a54f4
#
_entry.id   c04cf5cba93d74f5f90cb949f69a54f4
#
_cell.length_a   1.000
_cell.length_b   1.000
_cell.length_c   1.000
_cell.angle_alpha   90.00
_cell.angle_beta   90.00
_cell.angle_gamma   90.00
#
_symmetry.space_group_name_H-M   'P 1'
#
loop_
_entity.id
_entity.type
_entity.pdbx_description
1 polymer ?
#
loop_
_entity_poly.entity_id
_entity_poly.type
_entity_poly.pdbx_seq_one_letter_code
_entity_poly.pdbx_strand_id
1 'polypeptide(L)'
;LLKMEQLWQQAYPSASIIIRPTGIYGTSVARMLKLAEKTKTYPNRHWSNRIHIDDLANFLAHLLHVEHAEKSYIVSNNQPSLLHETIQWFQRQLNLPELVLQSDECSGKRIYATRMAEMGFQLQHKDCFEDYLEMLVK
;
A
#
# COMPACT_ATOMS: atom_id res chain seq x y z
N LEU A 1 -15.55 10.25 5.38
CA LEU A 1 -14.23 10.05 6.00
C LEU A 1 -13.65 11.36 6.52
N LEU A 2 -13.41 12.38 5.68
CA LEU A 2 -12.84 13.67 6.14
C LEU A 2 -13.63 14.32 7.26
N LYS A 3 -14.97 14.26 7.21
CA LYS A 3 -15.84 14.81 8.26
C LYS A 3 -15.66 14.05 9.58
N MET A 4 -15.50 12.75 9.56
CA MET A 4 -15.19 11.96 10.77
C MET A 4 -13.83 12.32 11.34
N GLU A 5 -12.81 12.44 10.51
CA GLU A 5 -11.46 12.86 10.95
C GLU A 5 -11.51 14.23 11.63
N GLN A 6 -12.23 15.18 11.03
CA GLN A 6 -12.41 16.53 11.61
C GLN A 6 -13.12 16.49 12.96
N LEU A 7 -14.17 15.69 13.10
CA LEU A 7 -14.88 15.53 14.37
C LEU A 7 -13.99 14.94 15.47
N TRP A 8 -13.19 13.93 15.15
CA TRP A 8 -12.21 13.36 16.08
C TRP A 8 -11.16 14.37 16.50
N GLN A 9 -10.59 15.12 15.56
CA GLN A 9 -9.59 16.15 15.84
C GLN A 9 -10.17 17.30 16.66
N GLN A 10 -11.43 17.67 16.46
CA GLN A 10 -12.12 18.67 17.27
C GLN A 10 -12.41 18.18 18.69
N ALA A 11 -12.84 16.92 18.83
CA ALA A 11 -13.14 16.33 20.13
C ALA A 11 -11.88 16.05 20.96
N TYR A 12 -10.79 15.63 20.32
CA TYR A 12 -9.53 15.23 20.96
C TYR A 12 -8.32 15.90 20.29
N PRO A 13 -8.17 17.22 20.35
CA PRO A 13 -7.17 17.94 19.56
C PRO A 13 -5.73 17.62 19.91
N SER A 14 -5.46 17.18 21.15
CA SER A 14 -4.13 16.83 21.62
C SER A 14 -3.88 15.31 21.78
N ALA A 15 -4.93 14.50 21.58
CA ALA A 15 -4.88 13.06 21.81
C ALA A 15 -5.21 12.21 20.57
N SER A 16 -5.48 12.84 19.41
CA SER A 16 -5.82 12.11 18.19
C SER A 16 -4.74 12.23 17.14
N ILE A 17 -4.41 11.09 16.52
CA ILE A 17 -3.53 11.00 15.35
C ILE A 17 -4.32 10.29 14.25
N ILE A 18 -4.37 10.89 13.08
CA ILE A 18 -5.03 10.30 11.92
C ILE A 18 -4.01 9.49 11.11
N ILE A 19 -4.29 8.22 10.91
CA ILE A 19 -3.47 7.32 10.10
C ILE A 19 -4.19 7.02 8.78
N ARG A 20 -3.51 7.24 7.67
CA ARG A 20 -4.00 6.97 6.32
C ARG A 20 -3.10 5.92 5.65
N PRO A 21 -3.36 4.63 5.89
CA PRO A 21 -2.61 3.58 5.23
C PRO A 21 -2.99 3.49 3.76
N THR A 22 -2.03 3.15 2.93
CA THR A 22 -2.24 2.76 1.54
C THR A 22 -2.78 1.33 1.47
N GLY A 23 -2.79 0.69 0.29
CA GLY A 23 -3.31 -0.67 0.16
C GLY A 23 -2.57 -1.67 1.07
N ILE A 24 -3.24 -2.19 2.08
CA ILE A 24 -2.65 -3.13 3.04
C ILE A 24 -2.54 -4.52 2.38
N TYR A 25 -1.37 -5.13 2.47
CA TYR A 25 -1.11 -6.49 1.99
C TYR A 25 -0.30 -7.29 3.02
N GLY A 26 -0.06 -8.57 2.74
CA GLY A 26 0.80 -9.43 3.56
C GLY A 26 0.10 -10.58 4.26
N THR A 27 -1.24 -10.64 4.21
CA THR A 27 -2.01 -11.74 4.82
C THR A 27 -2.32 -12.87 3.85
N SER A 28 -2.54 -12.54 2.57
CA SER A 28 -2.88 -13.53 1.54
C SER A 28 -2.69 -12.95 0.14
N VAL A 29 -2.29 -13.78 -0.79
CA VAL A 29 -2.21 -13.45 -2.23
C VAL A 29 -3.47 -13.86 -3.01
N ALA A 30 -4.45 -14.49 -2.37
CA ALA A 30 -5.62 -15.06 -3.03
C ALA A 30 -6.36 -14.07 -3.94
N ARG A 31 -6.48 -12.81 -3.54
CA ARG A 31 -7.08 -11.75 -4.35
C ARG A 31 -6.28 -11.49 -5.63
N MET A 32 -4.97 -11.42 -5.50
CA MET A 32 -4.09 -11.15 -6.65
C MET A 32 -4.07 -12.33 -7.61
N LEU A 33 -4.10 -13.56 -7.11
CA LEU A 33 -4.20 -14.76 -7.93
C LEU A 33 -5.49 -14.76 -8.75
N LYS A 34 -6.64 -14.45 -8.12
CA LYS A 34 -7.92 -14.33 -8.83
C LYS A 34 -7.91 -13.21 -9.88
N LEU A 35 -7.26 -12.10 -9.60
CA LEU A 35 -7.10 -11.01 -10.57
C LEU A 35 -6.24 -11.47 -11.76
N ALA A 36 -5.13 -12.15 -11.50
CA ALA A 36 -4.25 -12.67 -12.53
C ALA A 36 -4.98 -13.66 -13.48
N GLU A 37 -5.79 -14.56 -12.92
CA GLU A 37 -6.56 -15.53 -13.69
C GLU A 37 -7.64 -14.89 -14.58
N LYS A 38 -8.30 -13.85 -14.07
CA LYS A 38 -9.49 -13.26 -14.71
C LYS A 38 -9.19 -12.09 -15.64
N THR A 39 -8.08 -11.37 -15.41
CA THR A 39 -7.82 -10.12 -16.11
C THR A 39 -7.09 -10.38 -17.42
N LYS A 40 -7.76 -10.10 -18.53
CA LYS A 40 -7.18 -10.22 -19.89
C LYS A 40 -6.78 -8.87 -20.46
N THR A 41 -7.45 -7.80 -20.04
CA THR A 41 -7.17 -6.43 -20.46
C THR A 41 -7.24 -5.51 -19.26
N TYR A 42 -6.50 -4.39 -19.31
CA TYR A 42 -6.55 -3.36 -18.29
C TYR A 42 -6.68 -1.98 -18.93
N PRO A 43 -7.53 -1.07 -18.39
CA PRO A 43 -7.91 0.16 -19.11
C PRO A 43 -6.73 1.10 -19.34
N ASN A 44 -5.88 1.30 -18.34
CA ASN A 44 -4.80 2.28 -18.38
C ASN A 44 -3.71 1.98 -17.34
N ARG A 45 -2.67 2.80 -17.34
CA ARG A 45 -1.60 2.73 -16.35
C ARG A 45 -2.05 3.39 -15.05
N HIS A 46 -2.45 2.57 -14.05
CA HIS A 46 -2.94 3.06 -12.77
C HIS A 46 -1.91 2.88 -11.66
N TRP A 47 -1.51 3.98 -11.04
CA TRP A 47 -0.62 3.96 -9.89
C TRP A 47 -1.31 3.38 -8.66
N SER A 48 -0.65 2.44 -8.01
CA SER A 48 -1.08 1.83 -6.75
C SER A 48 0.02 1.94 -5.71
N ASN A 49 -0.39 2.01 -4.46
CA ASN A 49 0.50 2.20 -3.31
C ASN A 49 0.15 1.15 -2.26
N ARG A 50 1.16 0.66 -1.55
CA ARG A 50 0.99 -0.46 -0.62
C ARG A 50 1.76 -0.24 0.67
N ILE A 51 1.30 -0.93 1.69
CA ILE A 51 2.01 -1.10 2.96
C ILE A 51 1.81 -2.53 3.46
N HIS A 52 2.88 -3.18 3.88
CA HIS A 52 2.77 -4.49 4.51
C HIS A 52 2.11 -4.36 5.88
N ILE A 53 1.26 -5.32 6.23
CA ILE A 53 0.50 -5.30 7.49
C ILE A 53 1.41 -5.24 8.72
N ASP A 54 2.55 -5.93 8.69
CA ASP A 54 3.50 -5.90 9.81
C ASP A 54 4.17 -4.54 9.97
N ASP A 55 4.54 -3.88 8.87
CA ASP A 55 5.09 -2.53 8.91
C ASP A 55 4.06 -1.51 9.39
N LEU A 56 2.79 -1.65 8.99
CA LEU A 56 1.72 -0.82 9.50
C LEU A 56 1.56 -1.01 11.02
N ALA A 57 1.51 -2.25 11.49
CA ALA A 57 1.39 -2.56 12.91
C ALA A 57 2.59 -2.02 13.71
N ASN A 58 3.80 -2.20 13.21
CA ASN A 58 5.02 -1.70 13.84
C ASN A 58 5.05 -0.16 13.89
N PHE A 59 4.58 0.50 12.84
CA PHE A 59 4.48 1.97 12.83
C PHE A 59 3.46 2.48 13.84
N LEU A 60 2.29 1.84 13.96
CA LEU A 60 1.30 2.19 14.97
C LEU A 60 1.85 2.01 16.39
N ALA A 61 2.56 0.91 16.65
CA ALA A 61 3.22 0.67 17.92
C ALA A 61 4.29 1.73 18.21
N HIS A 62 5.08 2.11 17.21
CA HIS A 62 6.09 3.16 17.31
C HIS A 62 5.48 4.51 17.72
N LEU A 63 4.35 4.88 17.11
CA LEU A 63 3.66 6.13 17.41
C LEU A 63 3.20 6.25 18.87
N LEU A 64 2.93 5.14 19.55
CA LEU A 64 2.55 5.15 20.97
C LEU A 64 3.68 5.64 21.88
N HIS A 65 4.91 5.64 21.41
CA HIS A 65 6.10 6.03 22.16
C HIS A 65 6.70 7.37 21.70
N VAL A 66 6.07 8.05 20.75
CA VAL A 66 6.53 9.34 20.22
C VAL A 66 5.94 10.49 21.04
N GLU A 67 6.80 11.35 21.58
CA GLU A 67 6.36 12.49 22.41
C GLU A 67 5.68 13.60 21.58
N HIS A 68 6.20 13.86 20.37
CA HIS A 68 5.75 14.95 19.52
C HIS A 68 5.34 14.40 18.14
N ALA A 69 4.20 13.69 18.10
CA ALA A 69 3.67 13.19 16.85
C ALA A 69 2.95 14.28 16.04
N GLU A 70 3.00 14.15 14.72
CA GLU A 70 2.18 14.94 13.82
C GLU A 70 0.69 14.55 13.95
N LYS A 71 -0.20 15.42 13.51
CA LYS A 71 -1.65 15.18 13.57
C LYS A 71 -2.12 14.08 12.60
N SER A 72 -1.35 13.84 11.55
CA SER A 72 -1.69 12.80 10.57
C SER A 72 -0.45 12.23 9.90
N TYR A 73 -0.54 10.95 9.52
CA TYR A 73 0.49 10.23 8.77
C TYR A 73 -0.13 9.45 7.61
N ILE A 74 0.49 9.56 6.45
CA ILE A 74 0.34 8.56 5.40
C ILE A 74 1.30 7.42 5.70
N VAL A 75 0.85 6.18 5.55
CA VAL A 75 1.68 4.99 5.76
C VAL A 75 1.76 4.20 4.46
N SER A 76 2.95 4.12 3.90
CA SER A 76 3.25 3.49 2.62
C SER A 76 4.65 2.90 2.63
N ASN A 77 4.90 1.89 1.80
CA ASN A 77 6.26 1.37 1.60
C ASN A 77 7.16 2.30 0.75
N ASN A 78 6.66 3.44 0.33
CA ASN A 78 7.36 4.42 -0.52
C ASN A 78 7.82 3.88 -1.88
N GLN A 79 7.17 2.82 -2.37
CA GLN A 79 7.44 2.22 -3.67
C GLN A 79 6.14 2.08 -4.48
N PRO A 80 5.62 3.19 -5.04
CA PRO A 80 4.47 3.13 -5.92
C PRO A 80 4.73 2.22 -7.12
N SER A 81 3.75 1.42 -7.50
CA SER A 81 3.83 0.54 -8.66
C SER A 81 2.57 0.63 -9.52
N LEU A 82 2.69 0.31 -10.80
CA LEU A 82 1.54 0.25 -11.70
C LEU A 82 0.78 -1.05 -11.48
N LEU A 83 -0.53 -0.95 -11.28
CA LEU A 83 -1.34 -2.11 -10.93
C LEU A 83 -1.34 -3.19 -12.02
N HIS A 84 -1.41 -2.78 -13.30
CA HIS A 84 -1.34 -3.74 -14.40
C HIS A 84 -0.02 -4.53 -14.42
N GLU A 85 1.11 -3.88 -14.10
CA GLU A 85 2.42 -4.54 -14.01
C GLU A 85 2.46 -5.56 -12.86
N THR A 86 1.80 -5.23 -11.74
CA THR A 86 1.66 -6.17 -10.62
C THR A 86 0.84 -7.40 -11.03
N ILE A 87 -0.27 -7.20 -11.75
CA ILE A 87 -1.10 -8.31 -12.24
C ILE A 87 -0.30 -9.16 -13.25
N GLN A 88 0.41 -8.53 -14.19
CA GLN A 88 1.29 -9.22 -15.16
C GLN A 88 2.37 -10.03 -14.45
N TRP A 89 2.94 -9.49 -13.36
CA TRP A 89 3.92 -10.24 -12.57
C TRP A 89 3.32 -11.55 -12.04
N PHE A 90 2.10 -11.51 -11.46
CA PHE A 90 1.41 -12.72 -11.02
C PHE A 90 1.07 -13.66 -12.18
N GLN A 91 0.67 -13.13 -13.32
CA GLN A 91 0.41 -13.94 -14.53
C GLN A 91 1.66 -14.69 -14.96
N ARG A 92 2.82 -14.05 -14.96
CA ARG A 92 4.10 -14.72 -15.26
C ARG A 92 4.42 -15.83 -14.26
N GLN A 93 4.21 -15.60 -12.95
CA GLN A 93 4.43 -16.64 -11.92
C GLN A 93 3.52 -17.85 -12.13
N LEU A 94 2.32 -17.64 -12.64
CA LEU A 94 1.33 -18.70 -12.90
C LEU A 94 1.43 -19.30 -14.31
N ASN A 95 2.37 -18.85 -15.14
CA ASN A 95 2.47 -19.23 -16.56
C ASN A 95 1.19 -18.93 -17.37
N LEU A 96 0.50 -17.85 -17.01
CA LEU A 96 -0.68 -17.36 -17.72
C LEU A 96 -0.29 -16.31 -18.77
N PRO A 97 -1.11 -16.13 -19.84
CA PRO A 97 -0.93 -15.02 -20.75
C PRO A 97 -1.02 -13.68 -20.02
N GLU A 98 -0.09 -12.76 -20.31
CA GLU A 98 -0.13 -11.44 -19.70
C GLU A 98 -1.28 -10.62 -20.27
N LEU A 99 -1.92 -9.83 -19.40
CA LEU A 99 -2.95 -8.88 -19.80
C LEU A 99 -2.43 -7.86 -20.80
N VAL A 100 -3.33 -7.32 -21.62
CA VAL A 100 -3.03 -6.26 -22.57
C VAL A 100 -3.53 -4.92 -22.02
N LEU A 101 -2.64 -3.94 -22.01
CA LEU A 101 -2.96 -2.57 -21.63
C LEU A 101 -3.70 -1.89 -22.79
N GLN A 102 -4.85 -1.27 -22.51
CA GLN A 102 -5.69 -0.64 -23.54
C GLN A 102 -5.28 0.80 -23.86
N SER A 103 -4.65 1.50 -22.91
CA SER A 103 -4.20 2.88 -23.07
C SER A 103 -2.93 3.12 -22.24
N ASP A 104 -2.05 3.96 -22.76
CA ASP A 104 -0.84 4.41 -22.05
C ASP A 104 -1.11 5.60 -21.10
N GLU A 105 -2.35 6.07 -21.01
CA GLU A 105 -2.72 7.11 -20.08
C GLU A 105 -2.49 6.69 -18.63
N CYS A 106 -2.03 7.63 -17.82
CA CYS A 106 -1.79 7.41 -16.40
C CYS A 106 -2.94 7.90 -15.54
N SER A 107 -3.32 7.12 -14.55
CA SER A 107 -4.28 7.50 -13.51
C SER A 107 -3.75 7.11 -12.12
N GLY A 108 -4.47 7.53 -11.08
CA GLY A 108 -4.02 7.36 -9.72
C GLY A 108 -2.87 8.29 -9.35
N LYS A 109 -2.33 8.10 -8.16
CA LYS A 109 -1.26 8.95 -7.63
C LYS A 109 -0.15 8.09 -7.04
N ARG A 110 1.08 8.54 -7.19
CA ARG A 110 2.20 8.04 -6.42
C ARG A 110 2.17 8.71 -5.05
N ILE A 111 2.04 7.91 -4.00
CA ILE A 111 1.91 8.38 -2.62
C ILE A 111 3.17 8.00 -1.86
N TYR A 112 3.71 8.97 -1.13
CA TYR A 112 4.90 8.80 -0.32
C TYR A 112 4.62 9.16 1.14
N ALA A 113 5.09 8.31 2.04
CA ALA A 113 4.98 8.48 3.48
C ALA A 113 6.14 9.34 4.00
N THR A 114 6.16 10.61 3.62
CA THR A 114 7.27 11.53 3.93
C THR A 114 7.46 11.73 5.42
N ARG A 115 6.38 12.00 6.17
CA ARG A 115 6.44 12.19 7.62
C ARG A 115 6.93 10.94 8.36
N MET A 116 6.49 9.77 7.94
CA MET A 116 6.96 8.50 8.48
C MET A 116 8.47 8.32 8.25
N ALA A 117 8.94 8.62 7.05
CA ALA A 117 10.35 8.53 6.70
C ALA A 117 11.21 9.54 7.49
N GLU A 118 10.73 10.76 7.66
CA GLU A 118 11.40 11.82 8.43
C GLU A 118 11.57 11.47 9.92
N MET A 119 10.71 10.61 10.46
CA MET A 119 10.85 10.08 11.83
C MET A 119 11.98 9.06 11.97
N GLY A 120 12.59 8.62 10.88
CA GLY A 120 13.58 7.55 10.87
C GLY A 120 13.00 6.15 11.04
N PHE A 121 11.69 5.98 10.86
CA PHE A 121 11.06 4.65 10.91
C PHE A 121 11.57 3.76 9.77
N GLN A 122 12.02 2.56 10.12
CA GLN A 122 12.58 1.61 9.17
C GLN A 122 11.55 0.57 8.75
N LEU A 123 11.26 0.52 7.45
CA LEU A 123 10.41 -0.50 6.86
C LEU A 123 11.16 -1.83 6.79
N GLN A 124 10.50 -2.92 7.16
CA GLN A 124 11.00 -4.28 7.00
C GLN A 124 10.62 -4.87 5.62
N HIS A 125 9.46 -4.49 5.12
CA HIS A 125 8.88 -4.96 3.85
C HIS A 125 8.92 -3.84 2.81
N LYS A 126 10.09 -3.64 2.20
CA LYS A 126 10.29 -2.55 1.23
C LYS A 126 9.75 -2.90 -0.15
N ASP A 127 9.93 -4.14 -0.58
CA ASP A 127 9.51 -4.63 -1.89
C ASP A 127 8.38 -5.65 -1.78
N CYS A 128 7.20 -5.27 -2.25
CA CYS A 128 6.04 -6.16 -2.21
C CYS A 128 6.19 -7.41 -3.09
N PHE A 129 7.03 -7.38 -4.11
CA PHE A 129 7.23 -8.54 -4.99
C PHE A 129 8.05 -9.64 -4.30
N GLU A 130 9.00 -9.27 -3.46
CA GLU A 130 9.72 -10.23 -2.61
C GLU A 130 8.75 -10.92 -1.65
N ASP A 131 7.90 -10.14 -0.97
CA ASP A 131 6.87 -10.68 -0.07
C ASP A 131 5.86 -11.57 -0.80
N TYR A 132 5.41 -11.16 -1.99
CA TYR A 132 4.49 -11.96 -2.81
C TYR A 132 5.13 -13.29 -3.22
N LEU A 133 6.41 -13.27 -3.58
CA LEU A 133 7.11 -14.50 -3.94
C LEU A 133 7.18 -15.47 -2.76
N GLU A 134 7.49 -14.98 -1.56
CA GLU A 134 7.47 -15.80 -0.35
C GLU A 134 6.09 -16.39 -0.06
N MET A 135 5.03 -15.60 -0.25
CA MET A 135 3.65 -16.09 -0.05
C MET A 135 3.21 -17.12 -1.09
N LEU A 136 3.74 -17.05 -2.32
CA LEU A 136 3.43 -18.02 -3.37
C LEU A 136 4.07 -19.38 -3.14
N VAL A 137 5.26 -19.43 -2.53
CA VAL A 137 5.98 -20.69 -2.29
C VAL A 137 5.59 -21.39 -0.98
N LYS A 138 4.80 -20.74 -0.17
CA LYS A 138 4.19 -21.35 1.02
C LYS A 138 2.87 -22.04 0.67
#